data_df9d4cae3c01fb76dd43023be7d380a5
#
_entry.id   df9d4cae3c01fb76dd43023be7d380a5
#
_cell.length_a   1.000
_cell.length_b   1.000
_cell.length_c   1.000
_cell.angle_alpha   90.00
_cell.angle_beta   90.00
_cell.angle_gamma   90.00
#
_symmetry.space_group_name_H-M   'P 1'
#
loop_
_entity.id
_entity.type
_entity.pdbx_description
1 polymer ?
#
loop_
_entity_poly.entity_id
_entity_poly.type
_entity_poly.pdbx_seq_one_letter_code
_entity_poly.pdbx_strand_id
1 'polypeptide(L)'
;MKRFLTKLQGIVWLSQAKKLGLSYHQIVILIVISLIATVTEVIGIGIFLPIFQFIRLEGDLNALVGSSIFWQYLIDWFAYFNIETSLVVLLLVSFSFFMFRQLFTYVRLVYQATVTQYITQIQRNRMFSGYIKADTAYHDEMPVGNLVNIITTEVNNAVMGILAPMELIVYSIMLFSYTLVLLLLSWEMTIVSLIVLLIASRAPNIWVKKTA
;
A
#
# COMPACT_ATOMS: atom_id res chain seq x y z
N MET A 1 21.77 -10.78 -17.26
CA MET A 1 21.34 -9.62 -18.08
C MET A 1 20.03 -8.99 -17.58
N LYS A 2 18.94 -9.72 -17.34
CA LYS A 2 17.65 -9.15 -16.81
C LYS A 2 17.79 -8.41 -15.45
N ARG A 3 18.55 -8.92 -14.50
CA ARG A 3 18.79 -8.26 -13.18
C ARG A 3 19.58 -6.95 -13.26
N PHE A 4 20.41 -6.79 -14.28
CA PHE A 4 21.16 -5.54 -14.50
C PHE A 4 20.29 -4.44 -15.11
N LEU A 5 19.37 -4.82 -16.00
CA LEU A 5 18.40 -3.92 -16.62
C LEU A 5 17.37 -3.38 -15.62
N THR A 6 16.86 -4.21 -14.68
CA THR A 6 15.93 -3.77 -13.63
C THR A 6 16.60 -2.82 -12.64
N LYS A 7 17.88 -3.03 -12.31
CA LYS A 7 18.64 -2.12 -11.44
C LYS A 7 18.89 -0.76 -12.13
N LEU A 8 19.18 -0.78 -13.43
CA LEU A 8 19.32 0.44 -14.24
C LEU A 8 17.99 1.20 -14.37
N GLN A 9 16.87 0.51 -14.58
CA GLN A 9 15.55 1.13 -14.67
C GLN A 9 15.12 1.80 -13.35
N GLY A 10 15.40 1.18 -12.20
CA GLY A 10 15.14 1.78 -10.89
C GLY A 10 15.96 3.05 -10.64
N ILE A 11 17.25 3.06 -11.05
CA ILE A 11 18.11 4.22 -10.91
C ILE A 11 17.68 5.35 -11.87
N VAL A 12 17.29 5.00 -13.09
CA VAL A 12 16.79 5.97 -14.08
C VAL A 12 15.49 6.60 -13.61
N TRP A 13 14.54 5.79 -13.10
CA TRP A 13 13.29 6.31 -12.52
C TRP A 13 13.56 7.27 -11.37
N LEU A 14 14.41 6.89 -10.42
CA LEU A 14 14.73 7.72 -9.25
C LEU A 14 15.36 9.05 -9.66
N SER A 15 16.23 9.05 -10.67
CA SER A 15 16.84 10.27 -11.22
C SER A 15 15.80 11.16 -11.92
N GLN A 16 14.86 10.58 -12.65
CA GLN A 16 13.76 11.31 -13.29
C GLN A 16 12.80 11.88 -12.26
N ALA A 17 12.40 11.09 -11.26
CA ALA A 17 11.54 11.52 -10.17
C ALA A 17 12.14 12.73 -9.42
N LYS A 18 13.46 12.69 -9.15
CA LYS A 18 14.18 13.80 -8.53
C LYS A 18 14.19 15.06 -9.42
N LYS A 19 14.41 14.94 -10.73
CA LYS A 19 14.36 16.07 -11.68
C LYS A 19 12.97 16.72 -11.72
N LEU A 20 11.93 15.95 -11.47
CA LEU A 20 10.54 16.42 -11.48
C LEU A 20 10.09 16.97 -10.12
N GLY A 21 10.93 16.94 -9.09
CA GLY A 21 10.69 17.57 -7.79
C GLY A 21 10.35 16.60 -6.66
N LEU A 22 10.38 15.27 -6.92
CA LEU A 22 10.18 14.27 -5.86
C LEU A 22 11.46 14.13 -5.03
N SER A 23 11.37 14.45 -3.74
CA SER A 23 12.48 14.30 -2.81
C SER A 23 12.61 12.85 -2.30
N TYR A 24 13.85 12.40 -2.09
CA TYR A 24 14.12 11.10 -1.48
C TYR A 24 13.43 10.92 -0.11
N HIS A 25 13.39 11.97 0.70
CA HIS A 25 12.71 11.95 1.99
C HIS A 25 11.21 11.68 1.86
N GLN A 26 10.55 12.27 0.85
CA GLN A 26 9.12 12.04 0.60
C GLN A 26 8.84 10.57 0.25
N ILE A 27 9.70 9.95 -0.56
CA ILE A 27 9.61 8.53 -0.92
C ILE A 27 9.76 7.66 0.33
N VAL A 28 10.79 7.92 1.14
CA VAL A 28 11.06 7.15 2.36
C VAL A 28 9.90 7.27 3.35
N ILE A 29 9.40 8.48 3.58
CA ILE A 29 8.27 8.71 4.49
C ILE A 29 7.03 7.95 4.02
N LEU A 30 6.70 7.99 2.73
CA LEU A 30 5.55 7.26 2.18
C LEU A 30 5.71 5.74 2.35
N ILE A 31 6.90 5.20 2.10
CA ILE A 31 7.16 3.78 2.30
C ILE A 31 7.05 3.40 3.77
N VAL A 32 7.62 4.19 4.68
CA VAL A 32 7.59 3.93 6.13
C VAL A 32 6.15 3.96 6.67
N ILE A 33 5.37 4.99 6.33
CA ILE A 33 3.97 5.07 6.75
C ILE A 33 3.16 3.88 6.20
N SER A 34 3.41 3.50 4.95
CA SER A 34 2.74 2.34 4.33
C SER A 34 3.11 1.03 5.01
N LEU A 35 4.37 0.85 5.39
CA LEU A 35 4.82 -0.32 6.16
C LEU A 35 4.14 -0.38 7.54
N ILE A 36 4.08 0.73 8.26
CA ILE A 36 3.40 0.79 9.55
C ILE A 36 1.91 0.44 9.39
N ALA A 37 1.23 1.01 8.40
CA ALA A 37 -0.16 0.70 8.10
C ALA A 37 -0.35 -0.79 7.80
N THR A 38 0.55 -1.39 7.00
CA THR A 38 0.49 -2.83 6.67
C THR A 38 0.72 -3.71 7.91
N VAL A 39 1.70 -3.38 8.75
CA VAL A 39 2.00 -4.14 9.98
C VAL A 39 0.80 -4.09 10.94
N THR A 40 0.22 -2.91 11.15
CA THR A 40 -0.96 -2.77 12.02
C THR A 40 -2.17 -3.54 11.47
N GLU A 41 -2.34 -3.60 10.15
CA GLU A 41 -3.37 -4.38 9.49
C GLU A 41 -3.18 -5.90 9.69
N VAL A 42 -1.96 -6.38 9.45
CA VAL A 42 -1.59 -7.79 9.64
C VAL A 42 -1.82 -8.23 11.08
N ILE A 43 -1.42 -7.42 12.05
CA ILE A 43 -1.66 -7.72 13.48
C ILE A 43 -3.17 -7.72 13.76
N GLY A 44 -3.91 -6.71 13.28
CA GLY A 44 -5.35 -6.61 13.48
C GLY A 44 -6.12 -7.82 12.94
N ILE A 45 -5.75 -8.33 11.77
CA ILE A 45 -6.31 -9.57 11.19
C ILE A 45 -5.84 -10.79 11.99
N GLY A 46 -4.57 -10.81 12.38
CA GLY A 46 -3.98 -11.93 13.14
C GLY A 46 -4.68 -12.19 14.49
N ILE A 47 -5.20 -11.14 15.15
CA ILE A 47 -5.93 -11.26 16.42
C ILE A 47 -7.28 -11.98 16.26
N PHE A 48 -7.85 -12.05 15.06
CA PHE A 48 -9.07 -12.85 14.87
C PHE A 48 -8.86 -14.34 15.14
N LEU A 49 -7.69 -14.88 14.86
CA LEU A 49 -7.39 -16.29 15.14
C LEU A 49 -7.51 -16.60 16.65
N PRO A 50 -6.85 -15.87 17.56
CA PRO A 50 -7.08 -16.01 19.01
C PRO A 50 -8.53 -15.85 19.42
N ILE A 51 -9.27 -14.90 18.83
CA ILE A 51 -10.69 -14.71 19.15
C ILE A 51 -11.50 -15.97 18.83
N PHE A 52 -11.31 -16.55 17.63
CA PHE A 52 -11.99 -17.79 17.26
C PHE A 52 -11.58 -18.97 18.14
N GLN A 53 -10.30 -19.08 18.51
CA GLN A 53 -9.82 -20.12 19.42
C GLN A 53 -10.42 -19.96 20.81
N PHE A 54 -10.50 -18.73 21.33
CA PHE A 54 -11.12 -18.42 22.62
C PHE A 54 -12.59 -18.82 22.65
N ILE A 55 -13.35 -18.52 21.60
CA ILE A 55 -14.76 -18.91 21.48
C ILE A 55 -14.89 -20.43 21.40
N ARG A 56 -14.04 -21.09 20.58
CA ARG A 56 -14.08 -22.54 20.37
C ARG A 56 -13.79 -23.34 21.65
N LEU A 57 -12.91 -22.84 22.50
CA LEU A 57 -12.48 -23.49 23.76
C LEU A 57 -13.22 -22.92 24.98
N GLU A 58 -14.34 -22.21 24.76
CA GLU A 58 -15.21 -21.65 25.82
C GLU A 58 -14.44 -20.83 26.86
N GLY A 59 -13.31 -20.25 26.47
CA GLY A 59 -12.48 -19.43 27.37
C GLY A 59 -11.57 -20.20 28.32
N ASP A 60 -11.38 -21.51 28.14
CA ASP A 60 -10.41 -22.30 28.94
C ASP A 60 -8.97 -21.88 28.60
N LEU A 61 -8.39 -21.06 29.50
CA LEU A 61 -7.04 -20.53 29.32
C LEU A 61 -5.96 -21.61 29.33
N ASN A 62 -6.14 -22.71 30.06
CA ASN A 62 -5.18 -23.80 30.12
C ASN A 62 -5.13 -24.56 28.78
N ALA A 63 -6.29 -24.80 28.17
CA ALA A 63 -6.41 -25.40 26.86
C ALA A 63 -5.83 -24.48 25.77
N LEU A 64 -6.01 -23.17 25.89
CA LEU A 64 -5.48 -22.16 24.96
C LEU A 64 -3.96 -22.09 25.00
N VAL A 65 -3.36 -22.04 26.19
CA VAL A 65 -1.90 -22.03 26.37
C VAL A 65 -1.27 -23.30 25.79
N GLY A 66 -1.91 -24.44 25.97
CA GLY A 66 -1.46 -25.71 25.38
C GLY A 66 -1.56 -25.78 23.84
N SER A 67 -2.39 -24.94 23.22
CA SER A 67 -2.65 -24.96 21.78
C SER A 67 -1.59 -24.23 20.95
N SER A 68 -0.96 -23.17 21.47
CA SER A 68 0.04 -22.41 20.72
C SER A 68 0.89 -21.50 21.62
N ILE A 69 2.18 -21.36 21.25
CA ILE A 69 3.14 -20.45 21.90
C ILE A 69 2.64 -19.00 21.85
N PHE A 70 1.86 -18.64 20.85
CA PHE A 70 1.29 -17.28 20.72
C PHE A 70 0.39 -16.93 21.90
N TRP A 71 -0.41 -17.89 22.41
CA TRP A 71 -1.26 -17.69 23.56
C TRP A 71 -0.47 -17.43 24.84
N GLN A 72 0.68 -18.08 25.01
CA GLN A 72 1.56 -17.83 26.16
C GLN A 72 2.01 -16.36 26.18
N TYR A 73 2.54 -15.87 25.04
CA TYR A 73 2.96 -14.46 24.94
C TYR A 73 1.80 -13.48 25.15
N LEU A 74 0.62 -13.79 24.63
CA LEU A 74 -0.54 -12.92 24.73
C LEU A 74 -1.07 -12.85 26.17
N ILE A 75 -1.13 -13.96 26.88
CA ILE A 75 -1.54 -14.03 28.29
C ILE A 75 -0.50 -13.36 29.19
N ASP A 76 0.79 -13.61 28.97
CA ASP A 76 1.87 -12.96 29.70
C ASP A 76 1.83 -11.43 29.53
N TRP A 77 1.53 -10.98 28.31
CA TRP A 77 1.36 -9.56 28.01
C TRP A 77 0.15 -8.96 28.75
N PHE A 78 -0.99 -9.63 28.77
CA PHE A 78 -2.16 -9.19 29.53
C PHE A 78 -1.92 -9.22 31.03
N ALA A 79 -1.22 -10.25 31.54
CA ALA A 79 -0.85 -10.36 32.94
C ALA A 79 0.08 -9.22 33.39
N TYR A 80 1.01 -8.79 32.52
CA TYR A 80 1.88 -7.65 32.80
C TYR A 80 1.09 -6.36 33.06
N PHE A 81 -0.05 -6.18 32.39
CA PHE A 81 -0.94 -5.03 32.56
C PHE A 81 -2.06 -5.26 33.60
N ASN A 82 -2.06 -6.39 34.30
CA ASN A 82 -3.13 -6.82 35.22
C ASN A 82 -4.51 -6.84 34.54
N ILE A 83 -4.59 -7.24 33.28
CA ILE A 83 -5.82 -7.34 32.50
C ILE A 83 -6.23 -8.79 32.43
N GLU A 84 -7.45 -9.12 32.87
CA GLU A 84 -8.00 -10.46 32.72
C GLU A 84 -8.28 -10.78 31.25
N THR A 85 -7.82 -11.94 30.80
CA THR A 85 -8.05 -12.39 29.42
C THR A 85 -9.52 -12.75 29.24
N SER A 86 -10.26 -11.90 28.55
CA SER A 86 -11.68 -12.11 28.25
C SER A 86 -11.95 -11.85 26.76
N LEU A 87 -13.09 -12.38 26.28
CA LEU A 87 -13.52 -12.12 24.89
C LEU A 87 -13.64 -10.62 24.60
N VAL A 88 -14.15 -9.84 25.55
CA VAL A 88 -14.32 -8.39 25.42
C VAL A 88 -12.97 -7.70 25.26
N VAL A 89 -11.97 -8.10 26.06
CA VAL A 89 -10.61 -7.54 25.96
C VAL A 89 -9.98 -7.88 24.62
N LEU A 90 -10.10 -9.11 24.14
CA LEU A 90 -9.59 -9.51 22.82
C LEU A 90 -10.25 -8.69 21.70
N LEU A 91 -11.56 -8.47 21.76
CA LEU A 91 -12.29 -7.64 20.80
C LEU A 91 -11.85 -6.17 20.86
N LEU A 92 -11.67 -5.61 22.06
CA LEU A 92 -11.20 -4.23 22.23
C LEU A 92 -9.77 -4.04 21.68
N VAL A 93 -8.89 -5.00 21.92
CA VAL A 93 -7.51 -4.98 21.36
C VAL A 93 -7.55 -5.04 19.84
N SER A 94 -8.34 -5.96 19.28
CA SER A 94 -8.52 -6.05 17.82
C SER A 94 -9.06 -4.74 17.25
N PHE A 95 -10.11 -4.18 17.86
CA PHE A 95 -10.69 -2.91 17.46
C PHE A 95 -9.67 -1.77 17.52
N SER A 96 -8.83 -1.72 18.56
CA SER A 96 -7.77 -0.72 18.69
C SER A 96 -6.77 -0.80 17.54
N PHE A 97 -6.34 -2.01 17.17
CA PHE A 97 -5.46 -2.19 16.01
C PHE A 97 -6.11 -1.76 14.69
N PHE A 98 -7.42 -2.00 14.51
CA PHE A 98 -8.15 -1.48 13.36
C PHE A 98 -8.22 0.05 13.34
N MET A 99 -8.41 0.67 14.48
CA MET A 99 -8.39 2.14 14.60
C MET A 99 -7.00 2.70 14.24
N PHE A 100 -5.93 2.11 14.78
CA PHE A 100 -4.57 2.49 14.43
C PHE A 100 -4.27 2.32 12.94
N ARG A 101 -4.66 1.18 12.36
CA ARG A 101 -4.55 0.96 10.91
C ARG A 101 -5.25 2.07 10.14
N GLN A 102 -6.49 2.40 10.49
CA GLN A 102 -7.25 3.42 9.80
C GLN A 102 -6.60 4.79 9.91
N LEU A 103 -6.05 5.13 11.07
CA LEU A 103 -5.30 6.36 11.29
C LEU A 103 -4.08 6.44 10.38
N PHE A 104 -3.24 5.40 10.36
CA PHE A 104 -2.05 5.37 9.50
C PHE A 104 -2.39 5.38 8.01
N THR A 105 -3.45 4.69 7.61
CA THR A 105 -3.94 4.73 6.23
C THR A 105 -4.39 6.14 5.84
N TYR A 106 -5.11 6.84 6.72
CA TYR A 106 -5.52 8.22 6.50
C TYR A 106 -4.31 9.15 6.38
N VAL A 107 -3.36 9.06 7.32
CA VAL A 107 -2.11 9.86 7.27
C VAL A 107 -1.35 9.61 5.97
N ARG A 108 -1.27 8.35 5.52
CA ARG A 108 -0.65 8.00 4.24
C ARG A 108 -1.36 8.67 3.07
N LEU A 109 -2.69 8.60 3.01
CA LEU A 109 -3.48 9.18 1.91
C LEU A 109 -3.32 10.69 1.84
N VAL A 110 -3.40 11.38 2.99
CA VAL A 110 -3.22 12.83 3.07
C VAL A 110 -1.80 13.22 2.64
N TYR A 111 -0.79 12.53 3.14
CA TYR A 111 0.59 12.81 2.78
C TYR A 111 0.87 12.56 1.30
N GLN A 112 0.37 11.45 0.74
CA GLN A 112 0.49 11.13 -0.69
C GLN A 112 -0.20 12.19 -1.57
N ALA A 113 -1.43 12.61 -1.20
CA ALA A 113 -2.14 13.67 -1.90
C ALA A 113 -1.36 14.99 -1.86
N THR A 114 -0.78 15.34 -0.71
CA THR A 114 0.04 16.57 -0.55
C THR A 114 1.27 16.52 -1.45
N VAL A 115 2.00 15.40 -1.48
CA VAL A 115 3.16 15.22 -2.35
C VAL A 115 2.77 15.29 -3.83
N THR A 116 1.66 14.65 -4.21
CA THR A 116 1.13 14.69 -5.58
C THR A 116 0.81 16.12 -5.99
N GLN A 117 0.08 16.86 -5.18
CA GLN A 117 -0.27 18.25 -5.47
C GLN A 117 0.96 19.17 -5.55
N TYR A 118 1.91 18.99 -4.65
CA TYR A 118 3.16 19.75 -4.66
C TYR A 118 3.94 19.56 -5.97
N ILE A 119 4.13 18.30 -6.41
CA ILE A 119 4.82 18.01 -7.66
C ILE A 119 4.04 18.54 -8.87
N THR A 120 2.72 18.36 -8.87
CA THR A 120 1.83 18.88 -9.92
C THR A 120 1.97 20.40 -10.05
N GLN A 121 1.98 21.11 -8.95
CA GLN A 121 2.14 22.56 -8.95
C GLN A 121 3.51 22.98 -9.50
N ILE A 122 4.58 22.31 -9.10
CA ILE A 122 5.94 22.59 -9.65
C ILE A 122 5.95 22.39 -11.17
N GLN A 123 5.37 21.30 -11.66
CA GLN A 123 5.37 21.01 -13.10
C GLN A 123 4.51 22.00 -13.87
N ARG A 124 3.32 22.35 -13.35
CA ARG A 124 2.47 23.40 -13.95
C ARG A 124 3.19 24.73 -14.06
N ASN A 125 3.84 25.15 -12.99
CA ASN A 125 4.61 26.40 -12.98
C ASN A 125 5.77 26.37 -13.99
N ARG A 126 6.47 25.24 -14.11
CA ARG A 126 7.55 25.07 -15.09
C ARG A 126 7.02 25.14 -16.52
N MET A 127 5.92 24.44 -16.82
CA MET A 127 5.31 24.47 -18.16
C MET A 127 4.80 25.85 -18.51
N PHE A 128 4.10 26.53 -17.59
CA PHE A 128 3.62 27.89 -17.79
C PHE A 128 4.75 28.90 -17.98
N SER A 129 5.81 28.82 -17.16
CA SER A 129 6.98 29.67 -17.30
C SER A 129 7.75 29.39 -18.61
N GLY A 130 7.81 28.13 -19.04
CA GLY A 130 8.39 27.76 -20.34
C GLY A 130 7.60 28.36 -21.51
N TYR A 131 6.26 28.29 -21.44
CA TYR A 131 5.38 28.87 -22.45
C TYR A 131 5.56 30.39 -22.56
N ILE A 132 5.54 31.13 -21.43
CA ILE A 132 5.72 32.60 -21.48
C ILE A 132 7.07 33.01 -22.06
N LYS A 133 8.10 32.20 -21.88
CA LYS A 133 9.46 32.48 -22.39
C LYS A 133 9.70 31.97 -23.81
N ALA A 134 8.73 31.28 -24.40
CA ALA A 134 8.84 30.77 -25.74
C ALA A 134 8.79 31.91 -26.79
N ASP A 135 9.32 31.66 -27.94
CA ASP A 135 9.36 32.63 -29.07
C ASP A 135 7.94 32.83 -29.63
N THR A 136 7.71 33.98 -30.30
CA THR A 136 6.42 34.36 -30.87
C THR A 136 5.95 33.31 -31.91
N ALA A 137 6.86 32.75 -32.68
CA ALA A 137 6.55 31.67 -33.63
C ALA A 137 5.92 30.46 -32.96
N TYR A 138 6.36 30.09 -31.75
CA TYR A 138 5.77 28.99 -30.98
C TYR A 138 4.36 29.31 -30.53
N HIS A 139 4.06 30.56 -30.13
CA HIS A 139 2.75 31.00 -29.74
C HIS A 139 1.74 30.98 -30.90
N ASP A 140 2.20 31.31 -32.10
CA ASP A 140 1.35 31.29 -33.30
C ASP A 140 0.99 29.87 -33.75
N GLU A 141 1.90 28.89 -33.55
CA GLU A 141 1.66 27.48 -33.88
C GLU A 141 0.87 26.71 -32.78
N MET A 142 0.87 27.16 -31.55
CA MET A 142 0.29 26.45 -30.43
C MET A 142 -1.04 27.05 -29.95
N PRO A 143 -2.19 26.43 -30.29
CA PRO A 143 -3.48 26.91 -29.80
C PRO A 143 -3.53 26.92 -28.26
N VAL A 144 -4.15 27.95 -27.68
CA VAL A 144 -4.29 28.10 -26.22
C VAL A 144 -4.97 26.88 -25.57
N GLY A 145 -5.89 26.21 -26.29
CA GLY A 145 -6.53 24.98 -25.82
C GLY A 145 -5.54 23.84 -25.59
N ASN A 146 -4.51 23.71 -26.42
CA ASN A 146 -3.45 22.71 -26.22
C ASN A 146 -2.62 23.00 -24.96
N LEU A 147 -2.29 24.27 -24.72
CA LEU A 147 -1.60 24.67 -23.49
C LEU A 147 -2.42 24.32 -22.24
N VAL A 148 -3.71 24.62 -22.25
CA VAL A 148 -4.60 24.28 -21.14
C VAL A 148 -4.63 22.76 -20.92
N ASN A 149 -4.75 21.97 -21.99
CA ASN A 149 -4.71 20.51 -21.88
C ASN A 149 -3.37 20.00 -21.32
N ILE A 150 -2.24 20.54 -21.76
CA ILE A 150 -0.92 20.17 -21.23
C ILE A 150 -0.83 20.48 -19.74
N ILE A 151 -1.20 21.67 -19.30
CA ILE A 151 -1.08 22.08 -17.91
C ILE A 151 -2.05 21.34 -16.99
N THR A 152 -3.25 20.98 -17.48
CA THR A 152 -4.26 20.30 -16.65
C THR A 152 -4.19 18.79 -16.73
N THR A 153 -4.14 18.23 -17.92
CA THR A 153 -4.27 16.76 -18.14
C THR A 153 -2.92 16.09 -18.22
N GLU A 154 -2.04 16.55 -19.10
CA GLU A 154 -0.76 15.87 -19.36
C GLU A 154 0.18 15.94 -18.15
N VAL A 155 0.21 17.08 -17.45
CA VAL A 155 1.00 17.21 -16.22
C VAL A 155 0.48 16.26 -15.14
N ASN A 156 -0.84 16.11 -14.97
CA ASN A 156 -1.40 15.16 -14.01
C ASN A 156 -1.02 13.71 -14.38
N ASN A 157 -1.18 13.33 -15.63
CA ASN A 157 -0.83 11.99 -16.12
C ASN A 157 0.67 11.70 -15.91
N ALA A 158 1.53 12.67 -16.19
CA ALA A 158 2.96 12.55 -15.98
C ALA A 158 3.32 12.35 -14.49
N VAL A 159 2.70 13.13 -13.60
CA VAL A 159 2.90 13.01 -12.14
C VAL A 159 2.42 11.65 -11.63
N MET A 160 1.25 11.19 -12.06
CA MET A 160 0.75 9.84 -11.72
C MET A 160 1.71 8.74 -12.22
N GLY A 161 2.22 8.86 -13.45
CA GLY A 161 3.20 7.92 -14.00
C GLY A 161 4.50 7.85 -13.21
N ILE A 162 4.93 8.97 -12.61
CA ILE A 162 6.13 9.01 -11.77
C ILE A 162 5.89 8.39 -10.39
N LEU A 163 4.70 8.55 -9.84
CA LEU A 163 4.34 7.98 -8.53
C LEU A 163 3.97 6.49 -8.62
N ALA A 164 3.52 6.02 -9.78
CA ALA A 164 3.08 4.63 -9.96
C ALA A 164 4.12 3.57 -9.54
N PRO A 165 5.43 3.67 -9.85
CA PRO A 165 6.41 2.69 -9.38
C PRO A 165 6.53 2.62 -7.86
N MET A 166 6.33 3.75 -7.16
CA MET A 166 6.34 3.78 -5.71
C MET A 166 5.12 3.07 -5.13
N GLU A 167 3.95 3.29 -5.70
CA GLU A 167 2.72 2.56 -5.33
C GLU A 167 2.88 1.06 -5.57
N LEU A 168 3.49 0.67 -6.69
CA LEU A 168 3.81 -0.73 -6.99
C LEU A 168 4.70 -1.37 -5.91
N ILE A 169 5.70 -0.65 -5.40
CA ILE A 169 6.56 -1.15 -4.31
C ILE A 169 5.72 -1.37 -3.06
N VAL A 170 4.88 -0.40 -2.67
CA VAL A 170 4.01 -0.51 -1.51
C VAL A 170 3.05 -1.70 -1.62
N TYR A 171 2.34 -1.82 -2.75
CA TYR A 171 1.43 -2.96 -2.97
C TYR A 171 2.15 -4.31 -3.02
N SER A 172 3.39 -4.34 -3.55
CA SER A 172 4.20 -5.56 -3.52
C SER A 172 4.56 -5.99 -2.11
N ILE A 173 4.91 -5.04 -1.24
CA ILE A 173 5.20 -5.29 0.18
C ILE A 173 3.94 -5.78 0.90
N MET A 174 2.79 -5.13 0.66
CA MET A 174 1.50 -5.56 1.23
C MET A 174 1.15 -6.99 0.80
N LEU A 175 1.23 -7.27 -0.49
CA LEU A 175 0.95 -8.61 -1.03
C LEU A 175 1.86 -9.67 -0.41
N PHE A 176 3.16 -9.38 -0.32
CA PHE A 176 4.12 -10.28 0.32
C PHE A 176 3.79 -10.53 1.79
N SER A 177 3.47 -9.48 2.55
CA SER A 177 3.11 -9.56 3.96
C SER A 177 1.86 -10.42 4.17
N TYR A 178 0.80 -10.20 3.38
CA TYR A 178 -0.42 -11.00 3.46
C TYR A 178 -0.20 -12.47 3.08
N THR A 179 0.56 -12.70 2.01
CA THR A 179 0.89 -14.07 1.59
C THR A 179 1.67 -14.80 2.66
N LEU A 180 2.62 -14.12 3.32
CA LEU A 180 3.39 -14.69 4.41
C LEU A 180 2.50 -15.07 5.60
N VAL A 181 1.58 -14.19 6.00
CA VAL A 181 0.63 -14.47 7.09
C VAL A 181 -0.27 -15.65 6.75
N LEU A 182 -0.82 -15.70 5.53
CA LEU A 182 -1.65 -16.80 5.09
C LEU A 182 -0.89 -18.13 5.09
N LEU A 183 0.38 -18.14 4.68
CA LEU A 183 1.24 -19.34 4.73
C LEU A 183 1.51 -19.80 6.16
N LEU A 184 1.67 -18.87 7.10
CA LEU A 184 1.85 -19.20 8.52
C LEU A 184 0.56 -19.73 9.17
N LEU A 185 -0.60 -19.26 8.74
CA LEU A 185 -1.88 -19.75 9.23
C LEU A 185 -2.22 -21.14 8.68
N SER A 186 -2.13 -21.33 7.38
CA SER A 186 -2.43 -22.60 6.70
C SER A 186 -1.84 -22.59 5.29
N TRP A 187 -0.78 -23.34 5.09
CA TRP A 187 -0.15 -23.45 3.76
C TRP A 187 -1.07 -24.09 2.71
N GLU A 188 -1.93 -25.04 3.13
CA GLU A 188 -2.87 -25.73 2.24
C GLU A 188 -3.94 -24.75 1.70
N MET A 189 -4.58 -23.98 2.58
CA MET A 189 -5.58 -23.00 2.21
C MET A 189 -4.97 -21.86 1.36
N THR A 190 -3.71 -21.50 1.62
CA THR A 190 -3.01 -20.48 0.85
C THR A 190 -2.78 -20.93 -0.60
N ILE A 191 -2.36 -22.19 -0.81
CA ILE A 191 -2.18 -22.75 -2.16
C ILE A 191 -3.51 -22.78 -2.91
N VAL A 192 -4.58 -23.26 -2.27
CA VAL A 192 -5.92 -23.27 -2.87
C VAL A 192 -6.36 -21.87 -3.27
N SER A 193 -6.19 -20.88 -2.38
CA SER A 193 -6.53 -19.50 -2.65
C SER A 193 -5.74 -18.90 -3.81
N LEU A 194 -4.44 -19.19 -3.91
CA LEU A 194 -3.59 -18.75 -5.01
C LEU A 194 -4.03 -19.38 -6.35
N ILE A 195 -4.39 -20.65 -6.37
CA ILE A 195 -4.90 -21.33 -7.57
C ILE A 195 -6.21 -20.68 -8.02
N VAL A 196 -7.16 -20.46 -7.10
CA VAL A 196 -8.43 -19.81 -7.39
C VAL A 196 -8.20 -18.40 -7.95
N LEU A 197 -7.28 -17.63 -7.36
CA LEU A 197 -6.92 -16.28 -7.81
C LEU A 197 -6.31 -16.28 -9.22
N LEU A 198 -5.45 -17.25 -9.53
CA LEU A 198 -4.86 -17.42 -10.86
C LEU A 198 -5.93 -17.79 -11.90
N ILE A 199 -6.87 -18.65 -11.58
CA ILE A 199 -7.99 -19.00 -12.46
C ILE A 199 -8.88 -17.78 -12.67
N ALA A 200 -9.27 -17.09 -11.60
CA ALA A 200 -10.11 -15.90 -11.66
C ALA A 200 -9.47 -14.77 -12.48
N SER A 201 -8.15 -14.58 -12.38
CA SER A 201 -7.42 -13.57 -13.16
C SER A 201 -7.43 -13.86 -14.68
N ARG A 202 -7.58 -15.13 -15.08
CA ARG A 202 -7.66 -15.54 -16.50
C ARG A 202 -9.08 -15.44 -17.07
N ALA A 203 -10.10 -15.48 -16.23
CA ALA A 203 -11.50 -15.49 -16.64
C ALA A 203 -11.90 -14.27 -17.52
N PRO A 204 -11.55 -13.00 -17.18
CA PRO A 204 -11.88 -11.85 -18.02
C PRO A 204 -11.27 -11.92 -19.42
N ASN A 205 -10.04 -12.41 -19.55
CA ASN A 205 -9.35 -12.51 -20.83
C ASN A 205 -10.02 -13.54 -21.78
N ILE A 206 -10.65 -14.57 -21.22
CA ILE A 206 -11.38 -15.59 -21.99
C ILE A 206 -12.70 -15.01 -22.50
N TRP A 207 -13.36 -14.18 -21.67
CA TRP A 207 -14.63 -13.55 -22.02
C TRP A 207 -14.46 -12.44 -23.07
N VAL A 208 -13.48 -11.57 -22.91
CA VAL A 208 -13.19 -10.47 -23.84
C VAL A 208 -12.80 -11.01 -25.22
N LYS A 209 -12.06 -12.12 -25.31
CA LYS A 209 -11.74 -12.76 -26.60
C LYS A 209 -12.91 -13.42 -27.28
N LYS A 210 -14.02 -13.70 -26.58
CA LYS A 210 -15.24 -14.28 -27.16
C LYS A 210 -16.22 -13.23 -27.69
N THR A 211 -16.07 -11.97 -27.25
CA THR A 211 -16.96 -10.85 -27.59
C THR A 211 -16.35 -9.85 -28.58
N ALA A 212 -15.07 -10.01 -28.93
CA ALA A 212 -14.38 -9.31 -30.02
C ALA A 212 -14.24 -10.22 -31.24
#